data_7e16eb95797f24831aa441d9e0e8d562
#
_entry.id   7e16eb95797f24831aa441d9e0e8d562
#
_cell.length_a   1.000
_cell.length_b   1.000
_cell.length_c   1.000
_cell.angle_alpha   90.00
_cell.angle_beta   90.00
_cell.angle_gamma   90.00
#
_symmetry.space_group_name_H-M   'P 1'
#
loop_
_entity.id
_entity.type
_entity.pdbx_description
1 polymer ?
#
loop_
_entity_poly.entity_id
_entity_poly.type
_entity_poly.pdbx_seq_one_letter_code
_entity_poly.pdbx_strand_id
1 'polypeptide(L)'
;MDSFLPILNAIDSFLWGVPLITLLVGTGILLTIRLSLIQVVHLPRALGLILRAKNKGAGDISSFKALCVALAATIGTGNIVGVATAVKVGGPGAIFWMWMAAFFGMATKYAEGLLAVKYRTTDEHGEIAGGPMYYIRRGMGEKYRPLAGFFAVATVLVAFFGIGTFPQVNAIVDSVELSFGVSRVVTDIALTVLIAAITIGGLRSIAEVAARIIPFMAVLYIVICVGIILMHIGEIPAALALILDSAFTGTAAAGGFAGSTVMMAMQNGIARGVFSNESGLGSAPIAAAAAKTKEPAEQGLISMTGTFIDTIIICSMTGLVLVLTGAWHGDTAGAAMTGAAFTSLYGSIGGMLLTVSLALFAFTTILGWNYYGERAVLYLAGVRAILPYRLVFIALIACGAFLKLEAIWVLADIVNGLMAIPNLIALIALSGIVVHETRHYLEKVRRGAWMRR
;
A
#
# COMPACT_ATOMS: atom_id res chain seq x y z
N MET A 1 -9.14 -17.40 -23.26
CA MET A 1 -8.38 -16.41 -22.45
C MET A 1 -6.89 -16.77 -22.33
N ASP A 2 -6.56 -18.05 -22.28
CA ASP A 2 -5.18 -18.50 -22.10
C ASP A 2 -4.21 -18.11 -23.22
N SER A 3 -4.71 -17.88 -24.44
CA SER A 3 -3.89 -17.42 -25.58
C SER A 3 -3.38 -15.96 -25.44
N PHE A 4 -4.03 -15.14 -24.63
CA PHE A 4 -3.62 -13.74 -24.40
C PHE A 4 -2.71 -13.57 -23.17
N LEU A 5 -2.67 -14.56 -22.29
CA LEU A 5 -1.89 -14.49 -21.05
C LEU A 5 -0.39 -14.21 -21.27
N PRO A 6 0.29 -14.83 -22.26
CA PRO A 6 1.69 -14.50 -22.54
C PRO A 6 1.91 -13.05 -22.95
N ILE A 7 0.97 -12.46 -23.70
CA ILE A 7 1.04 -11.06 -24.12
C ILE A 7 0.83 -10.14 -22.92
N LEU A 8 -0.14 -10.44 -22.07
CA LEU A 8 -0.39 -9.67 -20.84
C LEU A 8 0.82 -9.72 -19.92
N ASN A 9 1.40 -10.89 -19.70
CA ASN A 9 2.61 -11.05 -18.89
C ASN A 9 3.81 -10.27 -19.46
N ALA A 10 3.96 -10.20 -20.79
CA ALA A 10 5.00 -9.41 -21.42
C ALA A 10 4.79 -7.89 -21.22
N ILE A 11 3.54 -7.42 -21.31
CA ILE A 11 3.18 -6.02 -21.06
C ILE A 11 3.41 -5.69 -19.57
N ASP A 12 2.98 -6.55 -18.67
CA ASP A 12 3.16 -6.39 -17.23
C ASP A 12 4.64 -6.29 -16.86
N SER A 13 5.44 -7.25 -17.32
CA SER A 13 6.88 -7.28 -17.10
C SER A 13 7.61 -6.06 -17.68
N PHE A 14 7.15 -5.55 -18.83
CA PHE A 14 7.68 -4.31 -19.41
C PHE A 14 7.31 -3.10 -18.56
N LEU A 15 6.05 -3.00 -18.17
CA LEU A 15 5.53 -1.85 -17.42
C LEU A 15 6.17 -1.75 -16.02
N TRP A 16 6.15 -2.84 -15.26
CA TRP A 16 6.76 -2.93 -13.92
C TRP A 16 8.29 -3.13 -13.97
N GLY A 17 8.85 -3.13 -15.15
CA GLY A 17 10.28 -3.13 -15.39
C GLY A 17 10.92 -1.75 -15.27
N VAL A 18 11.96 -1.50 -16.07
CA VAL A 18 12.78 -0.27 -16.05
C VAL A 18 11.94 1.02 -16.18
N PRO A 19 10.93 1.13 -17.07
CA PRO A 19 10.23 2.40 -17.26
C PRO A 19 9.53 2.92 -16.00
N LEU A 20 8.67 2.11 -15.40
CA LEU A 20 7.89 2.52 -14.22
C LEU A 20 8.77 2.64 -12.99
N ILE A 21 9.70 1.72 -12.77
CA ILE A 21 10.67 1.77 -11.67
C ILE A 21 11.49 3.07 -11.74
N THR A 22 11.99 3.44 -12.93
CA THR A 22 12.74 4.68 -13.10
C THR A 22 11.88 5.90 -12.77
N LEU A 23 10.62 5.91 -13.19
CA LEU A 23 9.71 7.02 -12.93
C LEU A 23 9.36 7.10 -11.43
N LEU A 24 9.07 5.98 -10.78
CA LEU A 24 8.76 5.90 -9.34
C LEU A 24 9.94 6.33 -8.47
N VAL A 25 11.08 5.68 -8.65
CA VAL A 25 12.29 5.96 -7.87
C VAL A 25 12.84 7.35 -8.20
N GLY A 26 12.86 7.74 -9.48
CA GLY A 26 13.30 9.06 -9.92
C GLY A 26 12.46 10.19 -9.32
N THR A 27 11.12 10.03 -9.29
CA THR A 27 10.23 11.00 -8.63
C THR A 27 10.52 11.07 -7.12
N GLY A 28 10.71 9.91 -6.47
CA GLY A 28 11.04 9.85 -5.04
C GLY A 28 12.39 10.52 -4.72
N ILE A 29 13.41 10.29 -5.54
CA ILE A 29 14.73 10.96 -5.42
C ILE A 29 14.59 12.47 -5.62
N LEU A 30 13.89 12.90 -6.67
CA LEU A 30 13.64 14.31 -6.94
C LEU A 30 12.99 15.01 -5.75
N LEU A 31 11.93 14.40 -5.19
CA LEU A 31 11.22 14.97 -4.04
C LEU A 31 12.07 14.90 -2.77
N THR A 32 12.85 13.85 -2.55
CA THR A 32 13.79 13.73 -1.43
C THR A 32 14.80 14.88 -1.42
N ILE A 33 15.40 15.18 -2.57
CA ILE A 33 16.36 16.26 -2.72
C ILE A 33 15.67 17.63 -2.53
N ARG A 34 14.56 17.88 -3.22
CA ARG A 34 13.84 19.16 -3.17
C ARG A 34 13.26 19.48 -1.81
N LEU A 35 12.93 18.46 -1.01
CA LEU A 35 12.38 18.58 0.34
C LEU A 35 13.45 18.40 1.44
N SER A 36 14.73 18.37 1.06
CA SER A 36 15.87 18.30 2.00
C SER A 36 15.75 17.12 2.97
N LEU A 37 15.56 15.89 2.43
CA LEU A 37 15.46 14.65 3.21
C LEU A 37 14.34 14.68 4.26
N ILE A 38 13.17 15.19 3.88
CA ILE A 38 12.00 15.36 4.79
C ILE A 38 11.67 14.10 5.58
N GLN A 39 11.80 12.93 4.97
CA GLN A 39 11.54 11.63 5.56
C GLN A 39 12.54 11.23 6.66
N VAL A 40 13.70 11.89 6.72
CA VAL A 40 14.69 11.69 7.79
C VAL A 40 14.52 12.79 8.84
N VAL A 41 14.60 14.06 8.40
CA VAL A 41 14.65 15.23 9.29
C VAL A 41 13.34 15.40 10.07
N HIS A 42 12.20 15.08 9.45
CA HIS A 42 10.88 15.33 10.05
C HIS A 42 10.11 14.06 10.43
N LEU A 43 10.71 12.86 10.34
CA LEU A 43 10.06 11.62 10.75
C LEU A 43 9.62 11.62 12.24
N PRO A 44 10.45 12.06 13.21
CA PRO A 44 10.02 12.10 14.60
C PRO A 44 8.80 13.00 14.82
N ARG A 45 8.74 14.14 14.11
CA ARG A 45 7.57 15.02 14.13
C ARG A 45 6.36 14.34 13.51
N ALA A 46 6.52 13.70 12.36
CA ALA A 46 5.46 13.02 11.66
C ALA A 46 4.82 11.93 12.53
N LEU A 47 5.63 11.10 13.19
CA LEU A 47 5.16 10.10 14.14
C LEU A 47 4.41 10.72 15.33
N GLY A 48 4.91 11.85 15.85
CA GLY A 48 4.22 12.59 16.92
C GLY A 48 2.87 13.17 16.48
N LEU A 49 2.72 13.54 15.21
CA LEU A 49 1.47 14.08 14.67
C LEU A 49 0.37 13.03 14.54
N ILE A 50 0.68 11.76 14.39
CA ILE A 50 -0.31 10.67 14.30
C ILE A 50 -1.33 10.75 15.45
N LEU A 51 -0.83 10.99 16.67
CA LEU A 51 -1.66 11.03 17.89
C LEU A 51 -2.02 12.46 18.34
N ARG A 52 -1.26 13.48 17.90
CA ARG A 52 -1.37 14.85 18.42
C ARG A 52 -1.96 15.84 17.41
N ALA A 53 -2.32 15.41 16.19
CA ALA A 53 -2.95 16.28 15.22
C ALA A 53 -4.23 16.90 15.78
N LYS A 54 -4.34 18.24 15.66
CA LYS A 54 -5.43 18.99 16.31
C LYS A 54 -6.78 18.79 15.64
N ASN A 55 -6.86 18.08 14.50
CA ASN A 55 -8.09 17.80 13.74
C ASN A 55 -8.99 19.05 13.55
N LYS A 56 -8.37 20.20 13.31
CA LYS A 56 -9.06 21.50 13.11
C LYS A 56 -9.05 21.84 11.63
N GLY A 57 -10.23 22.07 11.06
CA GLY A 57 -10.39 22.47 9.66
C GLY A 57 -11.46 21.67 8.95
N ALA A 58 -11.61 21.91 7.65
CA ALA A 58 -12.46 21.11 6.80
C ALA A 58 -11.94 19.67 6.71
N GLY A 59 -12.83 18.72 6.57
CA GLY A 59 -12.52 17.29 6.50
C GLY A 59 -13.66 16.46 7.08
N ASP A 60 -13.78 15.21 6.68
CA ASP A 60 -14.85 14.30 7.12
C ASP A 60 -14.43 13.46 8.33
N ILE A 61 -13.13 13.11 8.41
CA ILE A 61 -12.55 12.22 9.42
C ILE A 61 -11.28 12.83 10.02
N SER A 62 -10.86 12.35 11.19
CA SER A 62 -9.59 12.79 11.80
C SER A 62 -8.39 12.38 10.94
N SER A 63 -7.26 13.10 11.06
CA SER A 63 -6.02 12.76 10.35
C SER A 63 -5.53 11.35 10.67
N PHE A 64 -5.71 10.89 11.92
CA PHE A 64 -5.43 9.51 12.33
C PHE A 64 -6.32 8.50 11.58
N LYS A 65 -7.64 8.75 11.52
CA LYS A 65 -8.57 7.88 10.77
C LYS A 65 -8.24 7.87 9.27
N ALA A 66 -7.86 9.01 8.69
CA ALA A 66 -7.43 9.09 7.29
C ALA A 66 -6.17 8.27 7.03
N LEU A 67 -5.20 8.31 7.96
CA LEU A 67 -4.02 7.43 7.91
C LEU A 67 -4.42 5.96 8.01
N CYS A 68 -5.34 5.60 8.94
CA CYS A 68 -5.81 4.22 9.07
C CYS A 68 -6.54 3.73 7.81
N VAL A 69 -7.33 4.57 7.13
CA VAL A 69 -7.96 4.20 5.85
C VAL A 69 -6.89 3.97 4.77
N ALA A 70 -5.85 4.83 4.71
CA ALA A 70 -4.74 4.62 3.80
C ALA A 70 -3.95 3.34 4.12
N LEU A 71 -3.66 3.08 5.39
CA LEU A 71 -3.01 1.85 5.84
C LEU A 71 -3.89 0.61 5.63
N ALA A 72 -5.22 0.74 5.71
CA ALA A 72 -6.14 -0.35 5.40
C ALA A 72 -5.98 -0.83 3.95
N ALA A 73 -5.80 0.09 3.00
CA ALA A 73 -5.57 -0.27 1.61
C ALA A 73 -4.18 -0.85 1.36
N THR A 74 -3.15 -0.37 2.08
CA THR A 74 -1.75 -0.73 1.85
C THR A 74 -1.31 -1.97 2.62
N ILE A 75 -1.66 -2.10 3.92
CA ILE A 75 -1.32 -3.28 4.71
C ILE A 75 -2.26 -4.43 4.34
N GLY A 76 -1.81 -5.27 3.44
CA GLY A 76 -2.59 -6.35 2.83
C GLY A 76 -1.76 -7.60 2.54
N THR A 77 -2.21 -8.34 1.54
CA THR A 77 -1.45 -9.51 1.04
C THR A 77 -0.04 -9.13 0.57
N GLY A 78 0.19 -7.88 0.16
CA GLY A 78 1.49 -7.36 -0.25
C GLY A 78 2.58 -7.53 0.81
N ASN A 79 2.26 -7.28 2.08
CA ASN A 79 3.21 -7.36 3.19
C ASN A 79 3.62 -8.79 3.57
N ILE A 80 2.82 -9.78 3.22
CA ILE A 80 3.06 -11.20 3.51
C ILE A 80 3.44 -11.93 2.23
N VAL A 81 2.49 -12.03 1.30
CA VAL A 81 2.65 -12.77 0.03
C VAL A 81 3.60 -12.02 -0.91
N GLY A 82 3.48 -10.70 -0.99
CA GLY A 82 4.33 -9.87 -1.86
C GLY A 82 5.81 -9.92 -1.45
N VAL A 83 6.10 -9.79 -0.15
CA VAL A 83 7.46 -9.93 0.39
C VAL A 83 8.03 -11.32 0.13
N ALA A 84 7.24 -12.37 0.40
CA ALA A 84 7.66 -13.75 0.14
C ALA A 84 7.94 -13.97 -1.35
N THR A 85 7.12 -13.42 -2.25
CA THR A 85 7.34 -13.48 -3.69
C THR A 85 8.63 -12.73 -4.10
N ALA A 86 8.86 -11.53 -3.54
CA ALA A 86 10.06 -10.76 -3.82
C ALA A 86 11.33 -11.52 -3.41
N VAL A 87 11.33 -12.12 -2.21
CA VAL A 87 12.45 -12.90 -1.71
C VAL A 87 12.60 -14.20 -2.49
N LYS A 88 11.51 -14.85 -2.92
CA LYS A 88 11.56 -16.08 -3.73
C LYS A 88 12.21 -15.85 -5.09
N VAL A 89 11.88 -14.75 -5.76
CA VAL A 89 12.36 -14.46 -7.11
C VAL A 89 13.68 -13.68 -7.10
N GLY A 90 13.80 -12.69 -6.22
CA GLY A 90 14.94 -11.77 -6.15
C GLY A 90 15.99 -12.14 -5.08
N GLY A 91 15.78 -13.22 -4.31
CA GLY A 91 16.62 -13.55 -3.17
C GLY A 91 16.48 -12.58 -1.99
N PRO A 92 17.22 -12.78 -0.89
CA PRO A 92 17.21 -11.88 0.28
C PRO A 92 17.51 -10.43 -0.04
N GLY A 93 18.29 -10.14 -1.08
CA GLY A 93 18.63 -8.79 -1.55
C GLY A 93 17.42 -7.97 -1.97
N ALA A 94 16.28 -8.59 -2.35
CA ALA A 94 15.06 -7.90 -2.66
C ALA A 94 14.54 -7.07 -1.46
N ILE A 95 14.80 -7.50 -0.23
CA ILE A 95 14.41 -6.77 1.00
C ILE A 95 15.12 -5.41 1.06
N PHE A 96 16.41 -5.36 0.76
CA PHE A 96 17.16 -4.09 0.69
C PHE A 96 16.54 -3.13 -0.32
N TRP A 97 16.19 -3.61 -1.50
CA TRP A 97 15.57 -2.78 -2.54
C TRP A 97 14.15 -2.35 -2.20
N MET A 98 13.41 -3.14 -1.41
CA MET A 98 12.15 -2.71 -0.80
C MET A 98 12.37 -1.54 0.17
N TRP A 99 13.42 -1.59 1.02
CA TRP A 99 13.77 -0.48 1.91
C TRP A 99 14.12 0.79 1.13
N MET A 100 14.88 0.66 0.03
CA MET A 100 15.22 1.80 -0.83
C MET A 100 13.98 2.40 -1.49
N ALA A 101 13.08 1.56 -2.00
CA ALA A 101 11.80 2.00 -2.56
C ALA A 101 10.95 2.75 -1.51
N ALA A 102 10.87 2.23 -0.29
CA ALA A 102 10.14 2.86 0.80
C ALA A 102 10.79 4.18 1.23
N PHE A 103 12.12 4.23 1.33
CA PHE A 103 12.85 5.45 1.71
C PHE A 103 12.52 6.61 0.77
N PHE A 104 12.62 6.41 -0.53
CA PHE A 104 12.25 7.43 -1.51
C PHE A 104 10.74 7.60 -1.63
N GLY A 105 9.98 6.52 -1.47
CA GLY A 105 8.52 6.51 -1.45
C GLY A 105 7.90 7.35 -0.33
N MET A 106 8.57 7.48 0.82
CA MET A 106 8.12 8.35 1.91
C MET A 106 8.03 9.81 1.47
N ALA A 107 9.00 10.33 0.72
CA ALA A 107 8.96 11.69 0.18
C ALA A 107 7.84 11.85 -0.88
N THR A 108 7.62 10.81 -1.68
CA THR A 108 6.49 10.76 -2.62
C THR A 108 5.16 10.81 -1.89
N LYS A 109 4.97 9.97 -0.88
CA LYS A 109 3.76 9.91 -0.05
C LYS A 109 3.48 11.22 0.68
N TYR A 110 4.55 11.91 1.13
CA TYR A 110 4.46 13.27 1.67
C TYR A 110 3.82 14.23 0.67
N ALA A 111 4.35 14.27 -0.55
CA ALA A 111 3.86 15.16 -1.60
C ALA A 111 2.42 14.84 -2.00
N GLU A 112 2.08 13.56 -2.12
CA GLU A 112 0.72 13.07 -2.38
C GLU A 112 -0.27 13.56 -1.33
N GLY A 113 0.04 13.37 -0.04
CA GLY A 113 -0.82 13.78 1.07
C GLY A 113 -1.00 15.30 1.15
N LEU A 114 0.06 16.07 0.90
CA LEU A 114 0.02 17.51 0.85
C LEU A 114 -0.88 18.01 -0.29
N LEU A 115 -0.67 17.53 -1.52
CA LEU A 115 -1.44 17.94 -2.68
C LEU A 115 -2.91 17.53 -2.57
N ALA A 116 -3.18 16.37 -1.98
CA ALA A 116 -4.54 15.90 -1.75
C ALA A 116 -5.36 16.89 -0.90
N VAL A 117 -4.79 17.39 0.18
CA VAL A 117 -5.44 18.40 1.04
C VAL A 117 -5.51 19.77 0.37
N LYS A 118 -4.45 20.19 -0.34
CA LYS A 118 -4.40 21.50 -0.99
C LYS A 118 -5.45 21.66 -2.08
N TYR A 119 -5.70 20.63 -2.88
CA TYR A 119 -6.57 20.68 -4.06
C TYR A 119 -7.91 19.98 -3.89
N ARG A 120 -8.27 19.54 -2.69
CA ARG A 120 -9.57 18.94 -2.39
C ARG A 120 -10.73 19.89 -2.60
N THR A 121 -11.90 19.32 -2.75
CA THR A 121 -13.18 20.03 -2.88
C THR A 121 -14.24 19.36 -2.03
N THR A 122 -15.43 19.90 -2.01
CA THR A 122 -16.63 19.26 -1.46
C THR A 122 -17.53 18.82 -2.60
N ASP A 123 -18.21 17.71 -2.43
CA ASP A 123 -19.24 17.23 -3.34
C ASP A 123 -20.61 17.86 -3.05
N GLU A 124 -21.65 17.44 -3.75
CA GLU A 124 -23.02 17.94 -3.61
C GLU A 124 -23.65 17.66 -2.24
N HIS A 125 -23.11 16.67 -1.50
CA HIS A 125 -23.55 16.34 -0.15
C HIS A 125 -22.69 16.99 0.95
N GLY A 126 -21.71 17.82 0.56
CA GLY A 126 -20.79 18.46 1.49
C GLY A 126 -19.66 17.56 1.99
N GLU A 127 -19.49 16.36 1.43
CA GLU A 127 -18.39 15.47 1.72
C GLU A 127 -17.13 15.84 0.95
N ILE A 128 -15.96 15.57 1.53
CA ILE A 128 -14.69 15.88 0.90
C ILE A 128 -14.40 14.94 -0.27
N ALA A 129 -14.01 15.54 -1.39
CA ALA A 129 -13.54 14.86 -2.58
C ALA A 129 -12.14 15.35 -2.94
N GLY A 130 -11.20 14.44 -3.11
CA GLY A 130 -9.79 14.78 -3.38
C GLY A 130 -9.00 13.58 -3.91
N GLY A 131 -7.71 13.78 -4.10
CA GLY A 131 -6.82 12.79 -4.68
C GLY A 131 -6.25 13.23 -6.02
N PRO A 132 -5.53 12.34 -6.75
CA PRO A 132 -4.83 12.70 -7.99
C PRO A 132 -5.73 13.33 -9.06
N MET A 133 -6.93 12.80 -9.27
CA MET A 133 -7.87 13.35 -10.25
C MET A 133 -8.19 14.83 -9.99
N TYR A 134 -8.16 15.26 -8.73
CA TYR A 134 -8.42 16.66 -8.37
C TYR A 134 -7.18 17.53 -8.47
N TYR A 135 -6.00 17.09 -7.96
CA TYR A 135 -4.80 17.92 -8.07
C TYR A 135 -4.19 17.93 -9.48
N ILE A 136 -4.41 16.90 -10.30
CA ILE A 136 -4.10 16.95 -11.74
C ILE A 136 -4.94 18.05 -12.40
N ARG A 137 -6.26 18.00 -12.24
CA ARG A 137 -7.16 18.94 -12.89
C ARG A 137 -7.02 20.36 -12.36
N ARG A 138 -6.99 20.57 -11.03
CA ARG A 138 -6.95 21.89 -10.40
C ARG A 138 -5.55 22.46 -10.28
N GLY A 139 -4.55 21.61 -10.06
CA GLY A 139 -3.16 22.03 -9.88
C GLY A 139 -2.42 22.25 -11.19
N MET A 140 -2.61 21.36 -12.17
CA MET A 140 -1.98 21.48 -13.49
C MET A 140 -2.84 22.26 -14.51
N GLY A 141 -4.15 22.34 -14.26
CA GLY A 141 -5.11 23.07 -15.11
C GLY A 141 -6.07 22.19 -15.90
N GLU A 142 -7.17 22.77 -16.40
CA GLU A 142 -8.27 22.05 -17.07
C GLU A 142 -7.84 21.28 -18.33
N LYS A 143 -6.78 21.69 -19.01
CA LYS A 143 -6.22 20.95 -20.17
C LYS A 143 -5.79 19.51 -19.83
N TYR A 144 -5.50 19.24 -18.55
CA TYR A 144 -5.11 17.90 -18.05
C TYR A 144 -6.29 17.07 -17.54
N ARG A 145 -7.54 17.52 -17.76
CA ARG A 145 -8.76 16.77 -17.42
C ARG A 145 -8.77 15.34 -17.98
N PRO A 146 -8.32 15.07 -19.23
CA PRO A 146 -8.24 13.69 -19.73
C PRO A 146 -7.30 12.81 -18.90
N LEU A 147 -6.15 13.35 -18.45
CA LEU A 147 -5.20 12.64 -17.60
C LEU A 147 -5.81 12.33 -16.23
N ALA A 148 -6.55 13.27 -15.64
CA ALA A 148 -7.30 13.06 -14.40
C ALA A 148 -8.40 12.00 -14.56
N GLY A 149 -9.12 12.02 -15.68
CA GLY A 149 -10.12 11.01 -16.04
C GLY A 149 -9.51 9.62 -16.20
N PHE A 150 -8.38 9.53 -16.88
CA PHE A 150 -7.65 8.26 -17.01
C PHE A 150 -7.26 7.68 -15.65
N PHE A 151 -6.70 8.50 -14.75
CA PHE A 151 -6.40 8.08 -13.38
C PHE A 151 -7.65 7.54 -12.66
N ALA A 152 -8.77 8.26 -12.74
CA ALA A 152 -10.00 7.85 -12.07
C ALA A 152 -10.57 6.53 -12.63
N VAL A 153 -10.56 6.35 -13.97
CA VAL A 153 -10.97 5.07 -14.60
C VAL A 153 -10.07 3.93 -14.15
N ALA A 154 -8.73 4.14 -14.17
CA ALA A 154 -7.78 3.14 -13.70
C ALA A 154 -8.04 2.76 -12.24
N THR A 155 -8.30 3.76 -11.36
CA THR A 155 -8.63 3.51 -9.93
C THR A 155 -9.88 2.63 -9.78
N VAL A 156 -10.94 2.86 -10.57
CA VAL A 156 -12.17 2.04 -10.54
C VAL A 156 -11.87 0.60 -10.99
N LEU A 157 -11.09 0.43 -12.05
CA LEU A 157 -10.73 -0.88 -12.56
C LEU A 157 -9.87 -1.68 -11.56
N VAL A 158 -8.91 -1.02 -10.90
CA VAL A 158 -8.10 -1.64 -9.84
C VAL A 158 -8.94 -2.00 -8.63
N ALA A 159 -9.90 -1.14 -8.24
CA ALA A 159 -10.83 -1.44 -7.16
C ALA A 159 -11.71 -2.65 -7.46
N PHE A 160 -12.22 -2.78 -8.69
CA PHE A 160 -13.11 -3.87 -9.07
C PHE A 160 -12.40 -5.20 -9.35
N PHE A 161 -11.28 -5.17 -10.02
CA PHE A 161 -10.66 -6.38 -10.57
C PHE A 161 -9.25 -6.63 -10.03
N GLY A 162 -8.65 -5.65 -9.38
CA GLY A 162 -7.28 -5.70 -8.92
C GLY A 162 -7.13 -5.98 -7.44
N ILE A 163 -6.13 -5.34 -6.87
CA ILE A 163 -5.71 -5.49 -5.46
C ILE A 163 -6.85 -5.27 -4.46
N GLY A 164 -7.92 -4.57 -4.85
CA GLY A 164 -9.08 -4.28 -3.98
C GLY A 164 -10.07 -5.42 -3.79
N THR A 165 -10.03 -6.47 -4.61
CA THR A 165 -11.07 -7.53 -4.61
C THR A 165 -10.50 -8.94 -4.69
N PHE A 166 -10.35 -9.51 -5.88
CA PHE A 166 -10.10 -10.94 -6.08
C PHE A 166 -8.87 -11.49 -5.35
N PRO A 167 -7.67 -10.83 -5.38
CA PRO A 167 -6.51 -11.33 -4.65
C PRO A 167 -6.76 -11.45 -3.15
N GLN A 168 -7.46 -10.47 -2.58
CA GLN A 168 -7.74 -10.43 -1.15
C GLN A 168 -8.77 -11.49 -0.76
N VAL A 169 -9.87 -11.60 -1.52
CA VAL A 169 -10.92 -12.60 -1.28
C VAL A 169 -10.33 -14.01 -1.37
N ASN A 170 -9.58 -14.31 -2.44
CA ASN A 170 -8.95 -15.62 -2.60
C ASN A 170 -7.96 -15.92 -1.48
N ALA A 171 -7.13 -14.96 -1.09
CA ALA A 171 -6.18 -15.13 0.01
C ALA A 171 -6.88 -15.48 1.33
N ILE A 172 -7.99 -14.81 1.65
CA ILE A 172 -8.79 -15.10 2.86
C ILE A 172 -9.38 -16.51 2.77
N VAL A 173 -10.11 -16.80 1.69
CA VAL A 173 -10.86 -18.04 1.53
C VAL A 173 -9.93 -19.24 1.52
N ASP A 174 -8.82 -19.18 0.75
CA ASP A 174 -7.85 -20.26 0.65
C ASP A 174 -7.15 -20.51 2.01
N SER A 175 -6.76 -19.44 2.72
CA SER A 175 -6.07 -19.57 4.01
C SER A 175 -6.98 -20.10 5.11
N VAL A 176 -8.24 -19.66 5.14
CA VAL A 176 -9.24 -20.11 6.13
C VAL A 176 -9.62 -21.57 5.89
N GLU A 177 -9.82 -21.98 4.62
CA GLU A 177 -10.07 -23.37 4.27
C GLU A 177 -8.90 -24.26 4.69
N LEU A 178 -7.66 -23.85 4.38
CA LEU A 178 -6.45 -24.62 4.71
C LEU A 178 -6.23 -24.76 6.21
N SER A 179 -6.40 -23.68 6.99
CA SER A 179 -6.04 -23.67 8.41
C SER A 179 -7.15 -24.09 9.35
N PHE A 180 -8.40 -23.85 8.99
CA PHE A 180 -9.57 -24.09 9.85
C PHE A 180 -10.57 -25.10 9.28
N GLY A 181 -10.38 -25.55 8.03
CA GLY A 181 -11.30 -26.50 7.36
C GLY A 181 -12.69 -25.90 7.07
N VAL A 182 -12.84 -24.57 7.15
CA VAL A 182 -14.10 -23.90 6.83
C VAL A 182 -14.25 -23.80 5.32
N SER A 183 -15.42 -24.20 4.80
CA SER A 183 -15.63 -24.21 3.35
C SER A 183 -15.53 -22.80 2.74
N ARG A 184 -15.02 -22.73 1.51
CA ARG A 184 -14.87 -21.48 0.74
C ARG A 184 -16.16 -20.68 0.68
N VAL A 185 -17.29 -21.37 0.45
CA VAL A 185 -18.62 -20.74 0.35
C VAL A 185 -19.02 -20.05 1.65
N VAL A 186 -18.81 -20.70 2.79
CA VAL A 186 -19.17 -20.14 4.11
C VAL A 186 -18.31 -18.91 4.42
N THR A 187 -17.00 -19.02 4.16
CA THR A 187 -16.06 -17.89 4.35
C THR A 187 -16.41 -16.71 3.46
N ASP A 188 -16.74 -16.97 2.19
CA ASP A 188 -17.07 -15.92 1.22
C ASP A 188 -18.40 -15.22 1.55
N ILE A 189 -19.43 -15.97 1.94
CA ILE A 189 -20.70 -15.38 2.41
C ILE A 189 -20.47 -14.51 3.63
N ALA A 190 -19.73 -15.00 4.64
CA ALA A 190 -19.43 -14.22 5.83
C ALA A 190 -18.67 -12.94 5.50
N LEU A 191 -17.65 -13.05 4.64
CA LEU A 191 -16.86 -11.91 4.16
C LEU A 191 -17.74 -10.89 3.42
N THR A 192 -18.57 -11.36 2.49
CA THR A 192 -19.47 -10.50 1.70
C THR A 192 -20.45 -9.74 2.59
N VAL A 193 -21.05 -10.42 3.57
CA VAL A 193 -21.99 -9.79 4.53
C VAL A 193 -21.27 -8.73 5.36
N LEU A 194 -20.07 -8.99 5.87
CA LEU A 194 -19.28 -8.04 6.63
C LEU A 194 -18.89 -6.81 5.79
N ILE A 195 -18.40 -7.03 4.57
CA ILE A 195 -18.04 -5.96 3.64
C ILE A 195 -19.28 -5.12 3.30
N ALA A 196 -20.42 -5.74 2.98
CA ALA A 196 -21.66 -5.04 2.69
C ALA A 196 -22.12 -4.16 3.86
N ALA A 197 -22.13 -4.70 5.08
CA ALA A 197 -22.54 -3.98 6.28
C ALA A 197 -21.69 -2.72 6.54
N ILE A 198 -20.38 -2.79 6.30
CA ILE A 198 -19.45 -1.66 6.51
C ILE A 198 -19.53 -0.67 5.35
N THR A 199 -19.56 -1.16 4.11
CA THR A 199 -19.56 -0.35 2.88
C THR A 199 -20.81 0.51 2.76
N ILE A 200 -21.98 0.01 3.16
CA ILE A 200 -23.24 0.78 3.15
C ILE A 200 -23.11 2.03 4.03
N GLY A 201 -22.39 1.98 5.15
CA GLY A 201 -22.13 3.12 6.02
C GLY A 201 -21.14 4.16 5.47
N GLY A 202 -20.55 3.93 4.30
CA GLY A 202 -19.63 4.85 3.62
C GLY A 202 -18.33 5.10 4.37
N LEU A 203 -17.66 6.23 4.04
CA LEU A 203 -16.33 6.59 4.58
C LEU A 203 -16.27 6.53 6.12
N ARG A 204 -17.28 7.04 6.80
CA ARG A 204 -17.25 7.11 8.28
C ARG A 204 -17.21 5.72 8.90
N SER A 205 -17.99 4.79 8.37
CA SER A 205 -18.01 3.38 8.80
C SER A 205 -16.67 2.71 8.51
N ILE A 206 -16.15 2.85 7.29
CA ILE A 206 -14.86 2.30 6.89
C ILE A 206 -13.74 2.86 7.78
N ALA A 207 -13.72 4.17 8.03
CA ALA A 207 -12.71 4.82 8.85
C ALA A 207 -12.78 4.39 10.33
N GLU A 208 -13.97 4.15 10.87
CA GLU A 208 -14.13 3.65 12.23
C GLU A 208 -13.61 2.22 12.39
N VAL A 209 -13.93 1.36 11.45
CA VAL A 209 -13.43 -0.03 11.41
C VAL A 209 -11.92 -0.05 11.22
N ALA A 210 -11.40 0.70 10.25
CA ALA A 210 -9.97 0.80 10.00
C ALA A 210 -9.19 1.32 11.22
N ALA A 211 -9.69 2.35 11.90
CA ALA A 211 -9.04 2.93 13.08
C ALA A 211 -8.92 1.95 14.27
N ARG A 212 -9.76 0.92 14.32
CA ARG A 212 -9.69 -0.14 15.33
C ARG A 212 -8.86 -1.33 14.89
N ILE A 213 -9.08 -1.80 13.66
CA ILE A 213 -8.43 -3.02 13.16
C ILE A 213 -6.96 -2.77 12.84
N ILE A 214 -6.61 -1.66 12.20
CA ILE A 214 -5.23 -1.41 11.74
C ILE A 214 -4.21 -1.44 12.89
N PRO A 215 -4.37 -0.69 13.99
CA PRO A 215 -3.41 -0.77 15.08
C PRO A 215 -3.35 -2.16 15.71
N PHE A 216 -4.51 -2.83 15.86
CA PHE A 216 -4.57 -4.17 16.43
C PHE A 216 -3.84 -5.20 15.55
N MET A 217 -4.13 -5.25 14.25
CA MET A 217 -3.53 -6.22 13.36
C MET A 217 -2.03 -5.99 13.17
N ALA A 218 -1.60 -4.71 13.12
CA ALA A 218 -0.18 -4.37 13.01
C ALA A 218 0.59 -4.83 14.25
N VAL A 219 0.07 -4.55 15.44
CA VAL A 219 0.69 -4.99 16.71
C VAL A 219 0.70 -6.51 16.81
N LEU A 220 -0.41 -7.18 16.49
CA LEU A 220 -0.50 -8.63 16.48
C LEU A 220 0.59 -9.25 15.59
N TYR A 221 0.69 -8.79 14.34
CA TYR A 221 1.66 -9.30 13.38
C TYR A 221 3.10 -9.05 13.83
N ILE A 222 3.40 -7.84 14.31
CA ILE A 222 4.73 -7.47 14.83
C ILE A 222 5.10 -8.38 16.01
N VAL A 223 4.19 -8.60 16.97
CA VAL A 223 4.46 -9.46 18.14
C VAL A 223 4.79 -10.88 17.70
N ILE A 224 4.03 -11.44 16.76
CA ILE A 224 4.29 -12.80 16.24
C ILE A 224 5.67 -12.84 15.55
N CYS A 225 5.99 -11.90 14.69
CA CYS A 225 7.27 -11.84 13.99
C CYS A 225 8.44 -11.62 14.97
N VAL A 226 8.29 -10.74 15.95
CA VAL A 226 9.30 -10.48 16.98
C VAL A 226 9.58 -11.75 17.79
N GLY A 227 8.58 -12.57 18.08
CA GLY A 227 8.79 -13.87 18.72
C GLY A 227 9.77 -14.76 17.92
N ILE A 228 9.60 -14.87 16.61
CA ILE A 228 10.50 -15.61 15.72
C ILE A 228 11.90 -14.97 15.69
N ILE A 229 11.99 -13.66 15.55
CA ILE A 229 13.24 -12.90 15.46
C ILE A 229 14.05 -13.05 16.76
N LEU A 230 13.39 -13.01 17.92
CA LEU A 230 14.07 -13.20 19.23
C LEU A 230 14.66 -14.59 19.41
N MET A 231 14.02 -15.63 18.87
CA MET A 231 14.58 -17.00 18.90
C MET A 231 15.83 -17.11 18.04
N HIS A 232 15.98 -16.26 17.02
CA HIS A 232 17.14 -16.22 16.12
C HIS A 232 18.01 -14.97 16.35
N ILE A 233 17.98 -14.38 17.55
CA ILE A 233 18.65 -13.10 17.83
C ILE A 233 20.15 -13.09 17.49
N GLY A 234 20.83 -14.20 17.71
CA GLY A 234 22.26 -14.36 17.38
C GLY A 234 22.55 -14.38 15.87
N GLU A 235 21.54 -14.66 15.04
CA GLU A 235 21.67 -14.79 13.59
C GLU A 235 21.33 -13.48 12.86
N ILE A 236 20.77 -12.48 13.57
CA ILE A 236 20.37 -11.20 12.97
C ILE A 236 21.53 -10.52 12.22
N PRO A 237 22.76 -10.40 12.76
CA PRO A 237 23.86 -9.78 12.02
C PRO A 237 24.17 -10.50 10.71
N ALA A 238 24.15 -11.84 10.72
CA ALA A 238 24.39 -12.65 9.52
C ALA A 238 23.24 -12.50 8.51
N ALA A 239 22.00 -12.46 8.96
CA ALA A 239 20.84 -12.23 8.10
C ALA A 239 20.90 -10.86 7.42
N LEU A 240 21.22 -9.79 8.16
CA LEU A 240 21.40 -8.46 7.61
C LEU A 240 22.57 -8.38 6.62
N ALA A 241 23.70 -9.03 6.93
CA ALA A 241 24.83 -9.13 6.02
C ALA A 241 24.44 -9.86 4.73
N LEU A 242 23.68 -10.96 4.83
CA LEU A 242 23.16 -11.70 3.68
C LEU A 242 22.23 -10.83 2.81
N ILE A 243 21.33 -10.06 3.41
CA ILE A 243 20.44 -9.14 2.70
C ILE A 243 21.26 -8.10 1.93
N LEU A 244 22.25 -7.50 2.57
CA LEU A 244 23.09 -6.48 1.94
C LEU A 244 23.98 -7.07 0.83
N ASP A 245 24.65 -8.18 1.10
CA ASP A 245 25.49 -8.85 0.12
C ASP A 245 24.69 -9.27 -1.11
N SER A 246 23.56 -9.94 -0.90
CA SER A 246 22.65 -10.38 -1.97
C SER A 246 22.08 -9.24 -2.81
N ALA A 247 21.96 -8.04 -2.23
CA ALA A 247 21.45 -6.87 -2.96
C ALA A 247 22.42 -6.37 -4.05
N PHE A 248 23.73 -6.64 -3.91
CA PHE A 248 24.76 -6.09 -4.77
C PHE A 248 25.63 -7.15 -5.50
N THR A 249 25.62 -8.40 -5.04
CA THR A 249 26.47 -9.46 -5.60
C THR A 249 25.70 -10.51 -6.42
N GLY A 250 24.38 -10.54 -6.29
CA GLY A 250 23.54 -11.58 -6.88
C GLY A 250 23.82 -12.94 -6.23
N THR A 251 22.91 -13.49 -5.48
CA THR A 251 23.06 -14.71 -4.65
C THR A 251 23.18 -16.01 -5.43
N ALA A 252 23.65 -16.01 -6.65
CA ALA A 252 24.00 -17.24 -7.35
C ALA A 252 25.03 -18.10 -6.59
N ALA A 253 25.76 -17.53 -5.63
CA ALA A 253 26.87 -18.17 -4.92
C ALA A 253 26.48 -18.92 -3.63
N ALA A 254 25.32 -18.67 -3.04
CA ALA A 254 25.00 -19.19 -1.69
C ALA A 254 24.04 -20.40 -1.68
N GLY A 255 24.21 -21.33 -2.59
CA GLY A 255 23.60 -22.67 -2.47
C GLY A 255 22.24 -22.82 -3.16
N GLY A 256 22.24 -23.18 -4.43
CA GLY A 256 21.10 -23.83 -5.10
C GLY A 256 20.06 -22.91 -5.73
N PHE A 257 20.17 -21.60 -5.61
CA PHE A 257 19.31 -20.66 -6.32
C PHE A 257 19.94 -20.28 -7.64
N ALA A 258 19.50 -20.91 -8.73
CA ALA A 258 19.97 -20.56 -10.07
C ALA A 258 19.47 -19.15 -10.42
N GLY A 259 20.35 -18.14 -10.27
CA GLY A 259 20.28 -16.95 -11.09
C GLY A 259 19.45 -15.77 -10.65
N SER A 260 19.26 -15.49 -9.36
CA SER A 260 18.80 -14.14 -9.02
C SER A 260 19.92 -13.13 -9.23
N THR A 261 19.83 -12.39 -10.31
CA THR A 261 20.76 -11.29 -10.60
C THR A 261 20.44 -10.10 -9.71
N VAL A 262 21.42 -9.20 -9.50
CA VAL A 262 21.16 -7.89 -8.83
C VAL A 262 19.96 -7.18 -9.44
N MET A 263 19.80 -7.28 -10.76
CA MET A 263 18.65 -6.69 -11.46
C MET A 263 17.33 -7.31 -11.01
N MET A 264 17.26 -8.64 -10.84
CA MET A 264 16.03 -9.32 -10.37
C MET A 264 15.72 -8.95 -8.92
N ALA A 265 16.74 -8.89 -8.04
CA ALA A 265 16.57 -8.44 -6.66
C ALA A 265 16.02 -7.01 -6.61
N MET A 266 16.59 -6.11 -7.41
CA MET A 266 16.18 -4.71 -7.49
C MET A 266 14.75 -4.57 -8.05
N GLN A 267 14.45 -5.19 -9.19
CA GLN A 267 13.13 -5.10 -9.81
C GLN A 267 12.03 -5.67 -8.92
N ASN A 268 12.22 -6.88 -8.38
CA ASN A 268 11.23 -7.49 -7.50
C ASN A 268 11.11 -6.77 -6.16
N GLY A 269 12.22 -6.33 -5.57
CA GLY A 269 12.21 -5.56 -4.34
C GLY A 269 11.46 -4.24 -4.50
N ILE A 270 11.76 -3.46 -5.51
CA ILE A 270 11.11 -2.17 -5.76
C ILE A 270 9.64 -2.38 -6.15
N ALA A 271 9.33 -3.26 -7.10
CA ALA A 271 7.98 -3.49 -7.57
C ALA A 271 7.06 -3.98 -6.43
N ARG A 272 7.48 -4.98 -5.65
CA ARG A 272 6.69 -5.49 -4.52
C ARG A 272 6.67 -4.55 -3.33
N GLY A 273 7.73 -3.76 -3.11
CA GLY A 273 7.73 -2.67 -2.13
C GLY A 273 6.70 -1.59 -2.46
N VAL A 274 6.68 -1.11 -3.69
CA VAL A 274 5.69 -0.12 -4.16
C VAL A 274 4.28 -0.71 -4.20
N PHE A 275 4.13 -1.97 -4.60
CA PHE A 275 2.85 -2.67 -4.55
C PHE A 275 2.27 -2.74 -3.14
N SER A 276 3.12 -2.92 -2.11
CA SER A 276 2.70 -2.93 -0.72
C SER A 276 2.34 -1.54 -0.22
N ASN A 277 3.27 -0.58 -0.29
CA ASN A 277 3.09 0.74 0.32
C ASN A 277 2.36 1.77 -0.55
N GLU A 278 2.11 1.45 -1.83
CA GLU A 278 1.41 2.30 -2.81
C GLU A 278 2.00 3.71 -3.00
N SER A 279 3.29 3.92 -2.70
CA SER A 279 3.92 5.23 -2.87
C SER A 279 4.12 5.55 -4.35
N GLY A 280 3.50 6.63 -4.81
CA GLY A 280 3.52 7.04 -6.22
C GLY A 280 2.40 6.45 -7.08
N LEU A 281 1.59 5.53 -6.54
CA LEU A 281 0.41 5.02 -7.25
C LEU A 281 -0.76 6.02 -7.24
N GLY A 282 -0.81 6.92 -6.25
CA GLY A 282 -1.85 7.94 -6.15
C GLY A 282 -3.13 7.49 -5.45
N SER A 283 -3.21 6.29 -4.94
CA SER A 283 -4.37 5.74 -4.22
C SER A 283 -4.56 6.37 -2.84
N ALA A 284 -3.55 6.34 -2.00
CA ALA A 284 -3.60 6.83 -0.62
C ALA A 284 -3.95 8.33 -0.46
N PRO A 285 -3.57 9.27 -1.35
CA PRO A 285 -4.02 10.66 -1.27
C PRO A 285 -5.53 10.82 -1.34
N ILE A 286 -6.28 9.85 -1.86
CA ILE A 286 -7.75 9.87 -1.85
C ILE A 286 -8.28 9.85 -0.41
N ALA A 287 -7.71 9.01 0.46
CA ALA A 287 -8.05 9.01 1.89
C ALA A 287 -7.49 10.23 2.63
N ALA A 288 -6.26 10.65 2.30
CA ALA A 288 -5.61 11.80 2.92
C ALA A 288 -6.41 13.09 2.73
N ALA A 289 -7.08 13.26 1.59
CA ALA A 289 -7.93 14.41 1.31
C ALA A 289 -9.05 14.60 2.33
N ALA A 290 -9.62 13.52 2.86
CA ALA A 290 -10.72 13.54 3.82
C ALA A 290 -10.30 13.96 5.25
N ALA A 291 -9.01 14.12 5.53
CA ALA A 291 -8.50 14.45 6.86
C ALA A 291 -8.90 15.85 7.32
N LYS A 292 -9.31 15.98 8.59
CA LYS A 292 -9.59 17.27 9.24
C LYS A 292 -8.31 18.03 9.54
N THR A 293 -7.85 18.84 8.61
CA THR A 293 -6.67 19.70 8.79
C THR A 293 -6.81 21.01 8.01
N LYS A 294 -6.14 22.07 8.49
CA LYS A 294 -5.95 23.32 7.76
C LYS A 294 -4.60 23.40 7.06
N GLU A 295 -3.69 22.51 7.41
CA GLU A 295 -2.29 22.57 6.97
C GLU A 295 -2.00 21.37 6.03
N PRO A 296 -1.90 21.58 4.72
CA PRO A 296 -1.60 20.51 3.76
C PRO A 296 -0.30 19.76 4.10
N ALA A 297 0.75 20.48 4.52
CA ALA A 297 2.02 19.87 4.88
C ALA A 297 1.94 18.98 6.13
N GLU A 298 1.04 19.27 7.08
CA GLU A 298 0.80 18.41 8.24
C GLU A 298 0.27 17.05 7.82
N GLN A 299 -0.71 17.04 6.91
CA GLN A 299 -1.23 15.79 6.37
C GLN A 299 -0.20 15.06 5.51
N GLY A 300 0.66 15.78 4.78
CA GLY A 300 1.78 15.20 4.08
C GLY A 300 2.72 14.43 5.04
N LEU A 301 3.10 15.05 6.17
CA LEU A 301 3.92 14.41 7.21
C LEU A 301 3.24 13.14 7.76
N ILE A 302 1.94 13.19 8.04
CA ILE A 302 1.20 12.02 8.52
C ILE A 302 1.16 10.94 7.44
N SER A 303 0.88 11.29 6.19
CA SER A 303 0.79 10.34 5.08
C SER A 303 2.10 9.59 4.83
N MET A 304 3.26 10.24 4.94
CA MET A 304 4.56 9.57 4.76
C MET A 304 4.84 8.49 5.80
N THR A 305 4.24 8.58 7.00
CA THR A 305 4.38 7.54 8.03
C THR A 305 3.71 6.24 7.63
N GLY A 306 2.74 6.29 6.72
CA GLY A 306 2.11 5.09 6.15
C GLY A 306 3.13 4.18 5.48
N THR A 307 3.98 4.71 4.60
CA THR A 307 5.06 3.95 3.95
C THR A 307 6.09 3.45 4.96
N PHE A 308 6.41 4.24 5.99
CA PHE A 308 7.30 3.81 7.06
C PHE A 308 6.74 2.60 7.82
N ILE A 309 5.47 2.67 8.24
CA ILE A 309 4.83 1.58 8.99
C ILE A 309 4.68 0.34 8.10
N ASP A 310 4.16 0.51 6.88
CA ASP A 310 3.91 -0.59 5.95
C ASP A 310 5.19 -1.35 5.58
N THR A 311 6.20 -0.65 5.10
CA THR A 311 7.36 -1.31 4.48
C THR A 311 8.55 -1.38 5.43
N ILE A 312 8.95 -0.26 6.07
CA ILE A 312 10.12 -0.27 6.94
C ILE A 312 9.86 -1.11 8.21
N ILE A 313 8.61 -1.16 8.69
CA ILE A 313 8.27 -2.01 9.84
C ILE A 313 7.72 -3.36 9.36
N ILE A 314 6.52 -3.41 8.78
CA ILE A 314 5.79 -4.67 8.57
C ILE A 314 6.45 -5.56 7.51
N CYS A 315 6.81 -5.03 6.33
CA CYS A 315 7.51 -5.84 5.33
C CYS A 315 8.88 -6.31 5.82
N SER A 316 9.60 -5.48 6.62
CA SER A 316 10.86 -5.88 7.23
C SER A 316 10.69 -7.05 8.21
N MET A 317 9.61 -7.06 9.00
CA MET A 317 9.30 -8.20 9.88
C MET A 317 9.15 -9.48 9.07
N THR A 318 8.34 -9.45 8.02
CA THR A 318 8.17 -10.61 7.11
C THR A 318 9.50 -11.04 6.49
N GLY A 319 10.24 -10.09 5.91
CA GLY A 319 11.51 -10.38 5.24
C GLY A 319 12.55 -10.99 6.17
N LEU A 320 12.72 -10.41 7.38
CA LEU A 320 13.66 -10.95 8.39
C LEU A 320 13.24 -12.35 8.84
N VAL A 321 11.97 -12.59 9.09
CA VAL A 321 11.45 -13.91 9.45
C VAL A 321 11.78 -14.94 8.37
N LEU A 322 11.56 -14.63 7.09
CA LEU A 322 11.87 -15.53 5.98
C LEU A 322 13.36 -15.85 5.87
N VAL A 323 14.22 -14.85 6.08
CA VAL A 323 15.68 -15.02 5.99
C VAL A 323 16.20 -15.80 7.19
N LEU A 324 15.80 -15.44 8.42
CA LEU A 324 16.24 -16.09 9.66
C LEU A 324 15.83 -17.56 9.75
N THR A 325 14.60 -17.89 9.32
CA THR A 325 14.10 -19.28 9.34
C THR A 325 14.62 -20.12 8.18
N GLY A 326 15.26 -19.51 7.17
CA GLY A 326 15.68 -20.21 5.96
C GLY A 326 14.54 -20.66 5.06
N ALA A 327 13.29 -20.24 5.32
CA ALA A 327 12.11 -20.67 4.57
C ALA A 327 12.18 -20.31 3.06
N TRP A 328 12.98 -19.33 2.71
CA TRP A 328 13.17 -18.88 1.33
C TRP A 328 13.95 -19.89 0.45
N HIS A 329 14.69 -20.84 1.04
CA HIS A 329 15.40 -21.91 0.34
C HIS A 329 14.47 -23.03 -0.17
N GLY A 330 13.28 -23.21 0.47
CA GLY A 330 12.33 -24.28 0.13
C GLY A 330 11.63 -24.06 -1.22
N ASP A 331 10.86 -25.07 -1.65
CA ASP A 331 10.09 -25.00 -2.92
C ASP A 331 8.80 -24.19 -2.81
N THR A 332 8.39 -23.82 -1.61
CA THR A 332 7.16 -23.05 -1.37
C THR A 332 7.34 -21.57 -1.77
N ALA A 333 6.24 -20.91 -2.11
CA ALA A 333 6.19 -19.50 -2.48
C ALA A 333 5.00 -18.79 -1.81
N GLY A 334 5.00 -17.46 -1.83
CA GLY A 334 3.89 -16.64 -1.35
C GLY A 334 3.51 -16.94 0.11
N ALA A 335 2.21 -17.08 0.37
CA ALA A 335 1.69 -17.34 1.71
C ALA A 335 2.19 -18.66 2.31
N ALA A 336 2.40 -19.70 1.49
CA ALA A 336 2.88 -20.99 1.95
C ALA A 336 4.33 -20.92 2.50
N MET A 337 5.19 -20.09 1.88
CA MET A 337 6.55 -19.84 2.37
C MET A 337 6.52 -19.16 3.74
N THR A 338 5.71 -18.10 3.90
CA THR A 338 5.55 -17.42 5.20
C THR A 338 4.92 -18.36 6.24
N GLY A 339 3.97 -19.22 5.81
CA GLY A 339 3.37 -20.24 6.64
C GLY A 339 4.40 -21.25 7.16
N ALA A 340 5.30 -21.73 6.32
CA ALA A 340 6.39 -22.59 6.71
C ALA A 340 7.30 -21.93 7.76
N ALA A 341 7.64 -20.66 7.56
CA ALA A 341 8.42 -19.87 8.51
C ALA A 341 7.73 -19.74 9.88
N PHE A 342 6.44 -19.48 9.92
CA PHE A 342 5.68 -19.36 11.17
C PHE A 342 5.51 -20.73 11.85
N THR A 343 5.29 -21.78 11.06
CA THR A 343 5.11 -23.14 11.57
C THR A 343 6.41 -23.69 12.16
N SER A 344 7.57 -23.28 11.65
CA SER A 344 8.87 -23.73 12.16
C SER A 344 9.09 -23.40 13.64
N LEU A 345 8.51 -22.27 14.12
CA LEU A 345 8.60 -21.89 15.53
C LEU A 345 7.36 -22.28 16.33
N TYR A 346 6.17 -21.95 15.81
CA TYR A 346 4.91 -22.07 16.55
C TYR A 346 4.15 -23.39 16.29
N GLY A 347 4.71 -24.32 15.49
CA GLY A 347 4.02 -25.55 15.10
C GLY A 347 2.71 -25.22 14.33
N SER A 348 1.69 -26.04 14.51
CA SER A 348 0.38 -25.85 13.83
C SER A 348 -0.29 -24.51 14.16
N ILE A 349 -0.03 -23.93 15.33
CA ILE A 349 -0.55 -22.62 15.73
C ILE A 349 0.02 -21.52 14.83
N GLY A 350 1.24 -21.66 14.34
CA GLY A 350 1.89 -20.70 13.42
C GLY A 350 1.08 -20.47 12.15
N GLY A 351 0.59 -21.56 11.54
CA GLY A 351 -0.28 -21.47 10.38
C GLY A 351 -1.61 -20.72 10.67
N MET A 352 -2.23 -20.99 11.82
CA MET A 352 -3.45 -20.29 12.26
C MET A 352 -3.20 -18.80 12.50
N LEU A 353 -2.09 -18.45 13.18
CA LEU A 353 -1.71 -17.05 13.41
C LEU A 353 -1.47 -16.28 12.11
N LEU A 354 -0.82 -16.92 11.14
CA LEU A 354 -0.62 -16.34 9.82
C LEU A 354 -1.96 -16.13 9.11
N THR A 355 -2.85 -17.13 9.13
CA THR A 355 -4.16 -17.05 8.51
C THR A 355 -5.00 -15.92 9.10
N VAL A 356 -5.02 -15.76 10.42
CA VAL A 356 -5.72 -14.64 11.09
C VAL A 356 -5.11 -13.30 10.66
N SER A 357 -3.77 -13.19 10.63
CA SER A 357 -3.10 -11.98 10.20
C SER A 357 -3.42 -11.64 8.74
N LEU A 358 -3.31 -12.63 7.84
CA LEU A 358 -3.58 -12.47 6.43
C LEU A 358 -5.05 -12.10 6.17
N ALA A 359 -5.99 -12.74 6.88
CA ALA A 359 -7.41 -12.43 6.76
C ALA A 359 -7.72 -10.99 7.20
N LEU A 360 -7.14 -10.52 8.31
CA LEU A 360 -7.31 -9.13 8.76
C LEU A 360 -6.71 -8.14 7.78
N PHE A 361 -5.51 -8.41 7.26
CA PHE A 361 -4.82 -7.57 6.30
C PHE A 361 -5.62 -7.48 4.99
N ALA A 362 -6.02 -8.62 4.44
CA ALA A 362 -6.79 -8.66 3.19
C ALA A 362 -8.18 -8.03 3.34
N PHE A 363 -8.86 -8.28 4.46
CA PHE A 363 -10.16 -7.67 4.76
C PHE A 363 -10.10 -6.14 4.78
N THR A 364 -9.12 -5.57 5.46
CA THR A 364 -8.96 -4.11 5.50
C THR A 364 -8.60 -3.52 4.14
N THR A 365 -7.82 -4.25 3.32
CA THR A 365 -7.48 -3.82 1.96
C THR A 365 -8.73 -3.72 1.08
N ILE A 366 -9.66 -4.66 1.17
CA ILE A 366 -10.94 -4.59 0.46
C ILE A 366 -11.70 -3.30 0.84
N LEU A 367 -11.76 -2.96 2.14
CA LEU A 367 -12.45 -1.75 2.60
C LEU A 367 -11.78 -0.47 2.10
N GLY A 368 -10.45 -0.40 2.15
CA GLY A 368 -9.70 0.76 1.69
C GLY A 368 -9.88 1.02 0.19
N TRP A 369 -9.74 -0.02 -0.62
CA TRP A 369 -9.93 0.07 -2.07
C TRP A 369 -11.38 0.30 -2.48
N ASN A 370 -12.35 -0.21 -1.72
CA ASN A 370 -13.75 0.15 -1.92
C ASN A 370 -13.94 1.68 -1.86
N TYR A 371 -13.38 2.31 -0.83
CA TYR A 371 -13.45 3.76 -0.69
C TYR A 371 -12.74 4.50 -1.84
N TYR A 372 -11.56 4.03 -2.27
CA TYR A 372 -10.84 4.67 -3.37
C TYR A 372 -11.62 4.62 -4.68
N GLY A 373 -12.17 3.47 -5.02
CA GLY A 373 -12.99 3.32 -6.22
C GLY A 373 -14.27 4.15 -6.15
N GLU A 374 -14.92 4.25 -4.97
CA GLU A 374 -16.09 5.11 -4.76
C GLU A 374 -15.78 6.58 -5.04
N ARG A 375 -14.65 7.10 -4.54
CA ARG A 375 -14.25 8.50 -4.81
C ARG A 375 -13.87 8.74 -6.26
N ALA A 376 -13.32 7.73 -6.94
CA ALA A 376 -13.04 7.80 -8.37
C ALA A 376 -14.33 7.81 -9.21
N VAL A 377 -15.31 6.98 -8.86
CA VAL A 377 -16.63 6.98 -9.49
C VAL A 377 -17.37 8.31 -9.25
N LEU A 378 -17.27 8.87 -8.05
CA LEU A 378 -17.79 10.21 -7.74
C LEU A 378 -17.24 11.27 -8.71
N TYR A 379 -15.92 11.23 -8.96
CA TYR A 379 -15.26 12.14 -9.90
C TYR A 379 -15.78 11.98 -11.35
N LEU A 380 -16.00 10.74 -11.80
CA LEU A 380 -16.38 10.42 -13.18
C LEU A 380 -17.87 10.67 -13.46
N ALA A 381 -18.74 10.24 -12.55
CA ALA A 381 -20.17 10.12 -12.79
C ALA A 381 -21.06 10.78 -11.71
N GLY A 382 -20.43 11.44 -10.71
CA GLY A 382 -21.16 12.16 -9.66
C GLY A 382 -21.76 11.24 -8.58
N VAL A 383 -22.44 11.86 -7.62
CA VAL A 383 -22.92 11.21 -6.39
C VAL A 383 -23.93 10.09 -6.67
N ARG A 384 -24.74 10.21 -7.73
CA ARG A 384 -25.76 9.19 -8.08
C ARG A 384 -25.14 7.83 -8.45
N ALA A 385 -23.89 7.81 -8.87
CA ALA A 385 -23.19 6.58 -9.24
C ALA A 385 -22.60 5.81 -8.05
N ILE A 386 -22.58 6.39 -6.84
CA ILE A 386 -22.01 5.77 -5.64
C ILE A 386 -22.76 4.49 -5.27
N LEU A 387 -24.09 4.53 -5.19
CA LEU A 387 -24.87 3.35 -4.81
C LEU A 387 -24.72 2.19 -5.82
N PRO A 388 -24.89 2.40 -7.13
CA PRO A 388 -24.59 1.37 -8.12
C PRO A 388 -23.17 0.80 -8.00
N TYR A 389 -22.16 1.65 -7.79
CA TYR A 389 -20.80 1.22 -7.58
C TYR A 389 -20.68 0.26 -6.37
N ARG A 390 -21.24 0.63 -5.20
CA ARG A 390 -21.21 -0.20 -3.99
C ARG A 390 -21.87 -1.56 -4.23
N LEU A 391 -23.00 -1.60 -4.91
CA LEU A 391 -23.71 -2.85 -5.22
C LEU A 391 -22.87 -3.76 -6.13
N VAL A 392 -22.27 -3.21 -7.19
CA VAL A 392 -21.37 -3.94 -8.08
C VAL A 392 -20.15 -4.44 -7.31
N PHE A 393 -19.54 -3.61 -6.47
CA PHE A 393 -18.39 -4.00 -5.66
C PHE A 393 -18.71 -5.18 -4.74
N ILE A 394 -19.85 -5.14 -4.02
CA ILE A 394 -20.30 -6.24 -3.14
C ILE A 394 -20.56 -7.51 -3.96
N ALA A 395 -21.19 -7.39 -5.14
CA ALA A 395 -21.41 -8.53 -6.02
C ALA A 395 -20.08 -9.17 -6.50
N LEU A 396 -19.08 -8.35 -6.81
CA LEU A 396 -17.74 -8.85 -7.18
C LEU A 396 -17.05 -9.56 -6.02
N ILE A 397 -17.20 -9.08 -4.78
CA ILE A 397 -16.71 -9.80 -3.60
C ILE A 397 -17.38 -11.17 -3.50
N ALA A 398 -18.72 -11.24 -3.59
CA ALA A 398 -19.48 -12.49 -3.53
C ALA A 398 -19.12 -13.50 -4.63
N CYS A 399 -18.59 -13.06 -5.77
CA CYS A 399 -18.09 -13.92 -6.83
C CYS A 399 -16.59 -14.23 -6.68
N GLY A 400 -15.89 -13.53 -5.82
CA GLY A 400 -14.43 -13.52 -5.76
C GLY A 400 -13.80 -14.86 -5.41
N ALA A 401 -14.43 -15.63 -4.53
CA ALA A 401 -13.96 -16.95 -4.13
C ALA A 401 -13.97 -17.99 -5.27
N PHE A 402 -14.78 -17.76 -6.30
CA PHE A 402 -14.99 -18.70 -7.42
C PHE A 402 -14.21 -18.30 -8.68
N LEU A 403 -13.72 -17.06 -8.74
CA LEU A 403 -13.03 -16.52 -9.90
C LEU A 403 -11.52 -16.55 -9.69
N LYS A 404 -10.86 -17.59 -10.20
CA LYS A 404 -9.40 -17.71 -10.30
C LYS A 404 -8.97 -17.44 -11.75
N LEU A 405 -9.09 -16.20 -12.20
CA LEU A 405 -8.74 -15.82 -13.57
C LEU A 405 -7.39 -15.11 -13.55
N GLU A 406 -6.33 -15.86 -13.79
CA GLU A 406 -4.95 -15.34 -13.83
C GLU A 406 -4.80 -14.14 -14.77
N ALA A 407 -5.45 -14.18 -15.93
CA ALA A 407 -5.46 -13.08 -16.88
C ALA A 407 -6.08 -11.77 -16.31
N ILE A 408 -7.09 -11.87 -15.44
CA ILE A 408 -7.67 -10.69 -14.79
C ILE A 408 -6.69 -10.10 -13.79
N TRP A 409 -5.93 -10.93 -13.09
CA TRP A 409 -4.92 -10.47 -12.14
C TRP A 409 -3.80 -9.71 -12.84
N VAL A 410 -3.26 -10.28 -13.92
CA VAL A 410 -2.22 -9.64 -14.70
C VAL A 410 -2.73 -8.33 -15.32
N LEU A 411 -3.95 -8.31 -15.84
CA LEU A 411 -4.56 -7.09 -16.36
C LEU A 411 -4.73 -6.03 -15.27
N ALA A 412 -5.14 -6.43 -14.09
CA ALA A 412 -5.30 -5.51 -12.96
C ALA A 412 -3.93 -4.95 -12.48
N ASP A 413 -2.89 -5.76 -12.51
CA ASP A 413 -1.52 -5.32 -12.18
C ASP A 413 -1.00 -4.30 -13.22
N ILE A 414 -1.26 -4.55 -14.51
CA ILE A 414 -0.99 -3.60 -15.60
C ILE A 414 -1.72 -2.27 -15.35
N VAL A 415 -3.04 -2.31 -15.06
CA VAL A 415 -3.82 -1.09 -14.84
C VAL A 415 -3.35 -0.35 -13.59
N ASN A 416 -2.95 -1.07 -12.53
CA ASN A 416 -2.38 -0.49 -11.32
C ASN A 416 -1.06 0.26 -11.64
N GLY A 417 -0.17 -0.34 -12.44
CA GLY A 417 1.05 0.33 -12.91
C GLY A 417 0.75 1.56 -13.78
N LEU A 418 -0.21 1.46 -14.70
CA LEU A 418 -0.63 2.58 -15.53
C LEU A 418 -1.25 3.73 -14.73
N MET A 419 -1.94 3.44 -13.63
CA MET A 419 -2.49 4.43 -12.71
C MET A 419 -1.41 5.32 -12.09
N ALA A 420 -0.21 4.79 -11.85
CA ALA A 420 0.90 5.54 -11.29
C ALA A 420 1.39 6.67 -12.22
N ILE A 421 1.36 6.47 -13.53
CA ILE A 421 1.95 7.40 -14.50
C ILE A 421 1.35 8.81 -14.40
N PRO A 422 0.03 9.03 -14.49
CA PRO A 422 -0.57 10.35 -14.34
C PRO A 422 -0.26 10.98 -12.98
N ASN A 423 -0.21 10.19 -11.91
CA ASN A 423 0.11 10.68 -10.58
C ASN A 423 1.56 11.18 -10.51
N LEU A 424 2.53 10.41 -11.00
CA LEU A 424 3.95 10.78 -10.98
C LEU A 424 4.23 12.01 -11.84
N ILE A 425 3.58 12.12 -13.01
CA ILE A 425 3.63 13.35 -13.83
C ILE A 425 3.16 14.55 -13.03
N ALA A 426 2.05 14.42 -12.31
CA ALA A 426 1.52 15.51 -11.48
C ALA A 426 2.44 15.87 -10.32
N LEU A 427 3.03 14.89 -9.64
CA LEU A 427 3.97 15.12 -8.55
C LEU A 427 5.22 15.87 -9.01
N ILE A 428 5.76 15.52 -10.16
CA ILE A 428 6.90 16.22 -10.77
C ILE A 428 6.51 17.66 -11.13
N ALA A 429 5.39 17.83 -11.83
CA ALA A 429 4.91 19.15 -12.28
C ALA A 429 4.58 20.08 -11.10
N LEU A 430 3.97 19.55 -10.05
CA LEU A 430 3.55 20.31 -8.87
C LEU A 430 4.61 20.34 -7.74
N SER A 431 5.78 19.77 -7.96
CA SER A 431 6.85 19.70 -6.94
C SER A 431 7.30 21.06 -6.41
N GLY A 432 7.22 22.13 -7.22
CA GLY A 432 7.47 23.51 -6.78
C GLY A 432 6.44 23.98 -5.73
N ILE A 433 5.18 23.63 -5.92
CA ILE A 433 4.09 23.94 -4.99
C ILE A 433 4.29 23.16 -3.68
N VAL A 434 4.67 21.89 -3.77
CA VAL A 434 4.98 21.08 -2.58
C VAL A 434 6.09 21.70 -1.77
N VAL A 435 7.18 22.15 -2.39
CA VAL A 435 8.30 22.81 -1.71
C VAL A 435 7.86 24.12 -1.06
N HIS A 436 7.07 24.94 -1.76
CA HIS A 436 6.57 26.23 -1.23
C HIS A 436 5.69 26.01 0.02
N GLU A 437 4.71 25.14 -0.04
CA GLU A 437 3.82 24.83 1.09
C GLU A 437 4.60 24.25 2.28
N THR A 438 5.58 23.40 2.00
CA THR A 438 6.44 22.80 3.03
C THR A 438 7.23 23.87 3.76
N ARG A 439 7.88 24.78 3.04
CA ARG A 439 8.66 25.89 3.63
C ARG A 439 7.78 26.78 4.48
N HIS A 440 6.64 27.21 3.95
CA HIS A 440 5.68 28.04 4.68
C HIS A 440 5.23 27.39 5.99
N TYR A 441 4.87 26.11 5.96
CA TYR A 441 4.49 25.36 7.16
C TYR A 441 5.63 25.27 8.18
N LEU A 442 6.83 24.94 7.75
CA LEU A 442 8.00 24.81 8.64
C LEU A 442 8.39 26.14 9.29
N GLU A 443 8.31 27.25 8.57
CA GLU A 443 8.53 28.60 9.12
C GLU A 443 7.48 28.93 10.19
N LYS A 444 6.20 28.66 9.92
CA LYS A 444 5.12 28.85 10.88
C LYS A 444 5.33 28.04 12.16
N VAL A 445 5.79 26.80 12.03
CA VAL A 445 6.11 25.94 13.17
C VAL A 445 7.31 26.49 13.97
N ARG A 446 8.35 26.95 13.29
CA ARG A 446 9.52 27.57 13.95
C ARG A 446 9.11 28.82 14.74
N ARG A 447 8.33 29.72 14.15
CA ARG A 447 7.81 30.94 14.82
C ARG A 447 6.93 30.58 16.02
N GLY A 448 6.00 29.61 15.89
CA GLY A 448 5.15 29.16 17.00
C GLY A 448 5.91 28.48 18.14
N ALA A 449 7.03 27.82 17.88
CA ALA A 449 7.91 27.27 18.90
C ALA A 449 8.71 28.36 19.63
N TRP A 450 9.05 29.44 18.94
CA TRP A 450 9.78 30.59 19.51
C TRP A 450 8.89 31.42 20.45
N MET A 451 7.61 31.60 20.12
CA MET A 451 6.64 32.32 20.97
C MET A 451 6.19 31.53 22.23
N ARG A 452 6.59 30.28 22.38
CA ARG A 452 6.30 29.46 23.57
C ARG A 452 7.50 29.26 24.50
N ARG A 453 8.65 29.80 24.15
CA ARG A 453 9.83 29.92 25.00
C ARG A 453 9.91 31.33 25.63
#